data_9fbcb98c7bc71262a57f2bf34099bf4b
#
_entry.id   9fbcb98c7bc71262a57f2bf34099bf4b
#
_cell.length_a   1.000
_cell.length_b   1.000
_cell.length_c   1.000
_cell.angle_alpha   90.00
_cell.angle_beta   90.00
_cell.angle_gamma   90.00
#
_symmetry.space_group_name_H-M   'P 1'
#
loop_
_entity.id
_entity.type
_entity.pdbx_description
1 polymer ?
#
loop_
_entity_poly.entity_id
_entity_poly.type
_entity_poly.pdbx_seq_one_letter_code
_entity_poly.pdbx_strand_id
1 'polypeptide(L)'
;MADVADEELGFDNIDTVVGISINGIAFAYEVARILESDMTVFRTTDEGEGSGSLSNKYSQVAGKRVVIIDDVLSSGKTMSKTIQSIRAAGGEVSLAIVLVNKTTRNEIDDVPLRGLIRAVAV
;
A
#
# COMPACT_ATOMS: atom_id res chain seq x y z
N MET A 1 -4.26 11.16 2.76
CA MET A 1 -3.24 10.22 2.24
C MET A 1 -2.57 10.71 0.97
N ALA A 2 -3.30 11.29 0.04
CA ALA A 2 -2.71 11.81 -1.20
C ALA A 2 -1.66 12.90 -0.94
N ASP A 3 -1.91 13.77 0.01
CA ASP A 3 -0.96 14.81 0.42
C ASP A 3 0.31 14.23 1.06
N VAL A 4 0.20 13.14 1.82
CA VAL A 4 1.35 12.42 2.36
C VAL A 4 2.19 11.82 1.23
N ALA A 5 1.53 11.22 0.24
CA ALA A 5 2.23 10.67 -0.93
C ALA A 5 2.96 11.75 -1.71
N ASP A 6 2.32 12.89 -1.91
CA ASP A 6 2.95 14.03 -2.59
C ASP A 6 4.13 14.59 -1.78
N GLU A 7 3.96 14.73 -0.48
CA GLU A 7 5.02 15.22 0.43
C GLU A 7 6.26 14.33 0.39
N GLU A 8 6.07 13.01 0.42
CA GLU A 8 7.16 12.04 0.47
C GLU A 8 7.82 11.81 -0.89
N LEU A 9 7.05 11.78 -1.98
CA LEU A 9 7.52 11.34 -3.29
C LEU A 9 7.36 12.37 -4.40
N GLY A 10 6.34 13.22 -4.33
CA GLY A 10 5.91 14.07 -5.42
C GLY A 10 4.94 13.34 -6.37
N PHE A 11 3.94 14.03 -6.88
CA PHE A 11 2.91 13.46 -7.75
C PHE A 11 3.50 12.78 -9.00
N ASP A 12 4.55 13.36 -9.57
CA ASP A 12 5.15 12.86 -10.80
C ASP A 12 5.95 11.57 -10.63
N ASN A 13 6.15 11.13 -9.39
CA ASN A 13 6.96 9.96 -9.06
C ASN A 13 6.11 8.75 -8.63
N ILE A 14 4.80 8.81 -8.84
CA ILE A 14 3.86 7.74 -8.48
C ILE A 14 3.13 7.31 -9.74
N ASP A 15 3.27 6.03 -10.10
CA ASP A 15 2.66 5.50 -11.31
C ASP A 15 1.36 4.76 -11.03
N THR A 16 1.27 4.08 -9.88
CA THR A 16 0.07 3.34 -9.53
C THR A 16 -0.09 3.23 -8.01
N VAL A 17 -1.32 3.06 -7.58
CA VAL A 17 -1.70 2.88 -6.18
C VAL A 17 -2.25 1.47 -6.02
N VAL A 18 -1.74 0.72 -5.03
CA VAL A 18 -2.26 -0.60 -4.68
C VAL A 18 -3.01 -0.52 -3.37
N GLY A 19 -4.30 -0.85 -3.41
CA GLY A 19 -5.12 -0.96 -2.21
C GLY A 19 -5.21 -2.39 -1.73
N ILE A 20 -5.07 -2.60 -0.42
CA ILE A 20 -5.24 -3.93 0.18
C ILE A 20 -6.70 -4.13 0.52
N SER A 21 -7.28 -5.19 -0.05
CA SER A 21 -8.69 -5.48 0.17
C SER A 21 -8.94 -5.94 1.63
N ILE A 22 -10.10 -5.62 2.20
CA ILE A 22 -11.14 -4.87 1.51
C ILE A 22 -11.10 -3.40 1.94
N ASN A 23 -10.66 -3.14 3.16
CA ASN A 23 -10.78 -1.81 3.79
C ASN A 23 -9.85 -0.76 3.16
N GLY A 24 -8.74 -1.19 2.57
CA GLY A 24 -7.82 -0.27 1.91
C GLY A 24 -8.30 0.22 0.55
N ILE A 25 -9.29 -0.44 -0.06
CA ILE A 25 -9.75 -0.12 -1.43
C ILE A 25 -10.32 1.30 -1.52
N ALA A 26 -11.16 1.70 -0.58
CA ALA A 26 -11.79 3.02 -0.61
C ALA A 26 -10.75 4.14 -0.49
N PHE A 27 -9.77 3.97 0.38
CA PHE A 27 -8.68 4.95 0.53
C PHE A 27 -7.78 4.97 -0.71
N ALA A 28 -7.46 3.81 -1.25
CA ALA A 28 -6.64 3.70 -2.45
C ALA A 28 -7.32 4.34 -3.67
N TYR A 29 -8.61 4.13 -3.82
CA TYR A 29 -9.41 4.76 -4.88
C TYR A 29 -9.32 6.29 -4.78
N GLU A 30 -9.53 6.85 -3.60
CA GLU A 30 -9.47 8.30 -3.40
C GLU A 30 -8.08 8.85 -3.68
N VAL A 31 -7.03 8.17 -3.23
CA VAL A 31 -5.65 8.57 -3.50
C VAL A 31 -5.37 8.53 -5.00
N ALA A 32 -5.72 7.44 -5.66
CA ALA A 32 -5.52 7.28 -7.11
C ALA A 32 -6.27 8.37 -7.90
N ARG A 33 -7.49 8.68 -7.49
CA ARG A 33 -8.30 9.73 -8.12
C ARG A 33 -7.61 11.09 -8.01
N ILE A 34 -7.13 11.45 -6.83
CA ILE A 34 -6.47 12.75 -6.59
C ILE A 34 -5.14 12.83 -7.34
N LEU A 35 -4.38 11.74 -7.34
CA LEU A 35 -3.08 11.67 -8.03
C LEU A 35 -3.21 11.47 -9.54
N GLU A 36 -4.41 11.17 -10.03
CA GLU A 36 -4.66 10.80 -11.42
C GLU A 36 -3.78 9.62 -11.87
N SER A 37 -3.62 8.64 -10.96
CA SER A 37 -2.81 7.46 -11.21
C SER A 37 -3.66 6.23 -11.49
N ASP A 38 -3.02 5.18 -11.99
CA ASP A 38 -3.62 3.85 -12.06
C ASP A 38 -3.83 3.30 -10.65
N MET A 39 -4.71 2.31 -10.54
CA MET A 39 -4.96 1.59 -9.30
C MET A 39 -5.02 0.09 -9.56
N THR A 40 -4.52 -0.69 -8.62
CA THR A 40 -4.77 -2.12 -8.57
C THR A 40 -5.06 -2.56 -7.13
N VAL A 41 -5.42 -3.81 -6.95
CA VAL A 41 -5.87 -4.34 -5.67
C VAL A 41 -5.06 -5.58 -5.30
N PHE A 42 -4.59 -5.62 -4.06
CA PHE A 42 -4.10 -6.85 -3.46
C PHE A 42 -5.26 -7.49 -2.71
N ARG A 43 -5.69 -8.66 -3.18
CA ARG A 43 -6.81 -9.40 -2.58
C ARG A 43 -6.31 -10.30 -1.49
N THR A 44 -6.72 -10.03 -0.26
CA THR A 44 -6.50 -10.93 0.86
C THR A 44 -7.47 -12.10 0.79
N THR A 45 -7.09 -13.22 1.42
CA THR A 45 -7.92 -14.42 1.48
C THR A 45 -8.22 -14.77 2.93
N ASP A 46 -9.15 -15.71 3.13
CA ASP A 46 -9.53 -16.19 4.46
C ASP A 46 -8.54 -17.20 5.06
N GLU A 47 -7.43 -17.45 4.36
CA GLU A 47 -6.41 -18.42 4.80
C GLU A 47 -5.48 -17.91 5.88
N GLY A 48 -5.69 -16.68 6.35
CA GLY A 48 -4.94 -16.07 7.43
C GLY A 48 -4.15 -14.83 6.99
N GLU A 49 -3.48 -14.20 7.94
CA GLU A 49 -2.64 -13.02 7.67
C GLU A 49 -1.51 -13.37 6.70
N GLY A 50 -1.24 -12.46 5.78
CA GLY A 50 -0.20 -12.64 4.78
C GLY A 50 -0.61 -13.51 3.60
N SER A 51 -1.86 -14.00 3.56
CA SER A 51 -2.39 -14.68 2.38
C SER A 51 -3.00 -13.68 1.40
N GLY A 52 -2.84 -13.94 0.13
CA GLY A 52 -3.44 -13.10 -0.89
C GLY A 52 -2.61 -13.00 -2.14
N SER A 53 -3.11 -12.25 -3.11
CA SER A 53 -2.45 -12.03 -4.39
C SER A 53 -2.89 -10.73 -5.04
N LEU A 54 -2.06 -10.21 -5.94
CA LEU A 54 -2.45 -9.07 -6.78
C LEU A 54 -3.55 -9.51 -7.74
N SER A 55 -4.56 -8.65 -7.88
CA SER A 55 -5.62 -8.86 -8.86
C SER A 55 -5.09 -8.66 -10.27
N ASN A 56 -5.45 -9.56 -11.19
CA ASN A 56 -5.13 -9.41 -12.61
C ASN A 56 -6.21 -8.67 -13.40
N LYS A 57 -7.22 -8.14 -12.71
CA LYS A 57 -8.35 -7.41 -13.33
C LYS A 57 -8.12 -5.91 -13.41
N TYR A 58 -7.05 -5.43 -12.81
CA TYR A 58 -6.70 -4.01 -12.75
C TYR A 58 -5.36 -3.78 -13.46
N SER A 59 -4.80 -2.59 -13.29
CA SER A 59 -3.53 -2.24 -13.90
C SER A 59 -2.40 -3.16 -13.44
N GLN A 60 -1.48 -3.45 -14.35
CA GLN A 60 -0.27 -4.19 -14.03
C GLN A 60 0.71 -3.29 -13.28
N VAL A 61 1.52 -3.89 -12.41
CA VAL A 61 2.52 -3.14 -11.63
C VAL A 61 3.93 -3.21 -12.22
N ALA A 62 4.15 -4.06 -13.20
CA ALA A 62 5.48 -4.26 -13.78
C ALA A 62 6.08 -2.94 -14.32
N GLY A 63 7.28 -2.62 -13.86
CA GLY A 63 7.98 -1.40 -14.26
C GLY A 63 7.41 -0.11 -13.64
N LYS A 64 6.49 -0.21 -12.70
CA LYS A 64 5.82 0.96 -12.12
C LYS A 64 6.30 1.24 -10.71
N ARG A 65 6.26 2.53 -10.33
CA ARG A 65 6.52 2.99 -8.97
C ARG A 65 5.19 3.01 -8.22
N VAL A 66 5.13 2.25 -7.13
CA VAL A 66 3.89 1.89 -6.46
C VAL A 66 3.82 2.48 -5.06
N VAL A 67 2.67 3.02 -4.71
CA VAL A 67 2.30 3.37 -3.33
C VAL A 67 1.24 2.38 -2.87
N ILE A 68 1.45 1.77 -1.71
CA ILE A 68 0.48 0.83 -1.12
C ILE A 68 -0.36 1.57 -0.08
N ILE A 69 -1.65 1.33 -0.10
CA ILE A 69 -2.62 1.94 0.81
C ILE A 69 -3.39 0.86 1.56
N ASP A 70 -3.48 1.00 2.88
CA ASP A 70 -4.34 0.16 3.71
C ASP A 70 -4.93 0.98 4.86
N ASP A 71 -5.87 0.41 5.59
CA ASP A 71 -6.50 1.08 6.74
C ASP A 71 -5.65 0.96 8.00
N VAL A 72 -5.25 -0.24 8.39
CA VAL A 72 -4.56 -0.51 9.66
C VAL A 72 -3.36 -1.42 9.43
N LEU A 73 -2.23 -1.08 10.05
CA LEU A 73 -1.09 -1.96 10.15
C LEU A 73 -0.95 -2.45 11.59
N SER A 74 -0.99 -3.77 11.77
CA SER A 74 -0.79 -4.42 13.08
C SER A 74 0.46 -5.29 13.09
N SER A 75 0.38 -6.55 12.64
CA SER A 75 1.57 -7.41 12.56
C SER A 75 2.50 -7.05 11.39
N GLY A 76 1.96 -6.48 10.33
CA GLY A 76 2.71 -6.17 9.11
C GLY A 76 2.80 -7.32 8.13
N LYS A 77 2.22 -8.48 8.43
CA LYS A 77 2.33 -9.66 7.55
C LYS A 77 1.65 -9.45 6.20
N THR A 78 0.47 -8.86 6.18
CA THR A 78 -0.25 -8.57 4.93
C THR A 78 0.50 -7.52 4.12
N MET A 79 0.98 -6.45 4.76
CA MET A 79 1.76 -5.43 4.07
C MET A 79 3.04 -6.02 3.48
N SER A 80 3.76 -6.83 4.24
CA SER A 80 4.97 -7.50 3.76
C SER A 80 4.68 -8.40 2.56
N LYS A 81 3.61 -9.18 2.62
CA LYS A 81 3.20 -10.04 1.50
C LYS A 81 2.85 -9.21 0.26
N THR A 82 2.17 -8.09 0.44
CA THR A 82 1.83 -7.18 -0.65
C THR A 82 3.09 -6.62 -1.31
N ILE A 83 4.05 -6.15 -0.50
CA ILE A 83 5.33 -5.64 -1.00
C ILE A 83 6.05 -6.70 -1.83
N GLN A 84 6.17 -7.91 -1.29
CA GLN A 84 6.84 -9.02 -1.96
C GLN A 84 6.15 -9.40 -3.28
N SER A 85 4.82 -9.41 -3.29
CA SER A 85 4.03 -9.72 -4.48
C SER A 85 4.22 -8.67 -5.58
N ILE A 86 4.28 -7.40 -5.23
CA ILE A 86 4.53 -6.32 -6.18
C ILE A 86 5.94 -6.44 -6.74
N ARG A 87 6.93 -6.69 -5.91
CA ARG A 87 8.33 -6.87 -6.34
C ARG A 87 8.47 -8.08 -7.26
N ALA A 88 7.81 -9.19 -6.92
CA ALA A 88 7.82 -10.39 -7.76
C ALA A 88 7.16 -10.15 -9.13
N ALA A 89 6.20 -9.24 -9.20
CA ALA A 89 5.55 -8.85 -10.45
C ALA A 89 6.31 -7.76 -11.22
N GLY A 90 7.48 -7.34 -10.73
CA GLY A 90 8.35 -6.37 -11.40
C GLY A 90 8.08 -4.91 -11.05
N GLY A 91 7.29 -4.64 -10.03
CA GLY A 91 7.02 -3.29 -9.55
C GLY A 91 8.06 -2.82 -8.52
N GLU A 92 8.18 -1.52 -8.38
CA GLU A 92 8.98 -0.87 -7.34
C GLU A 92 8.04 -0.28 -6.29
N VAL A 93 8.20 -0.68 -5.03
CA VAL A 93 7.38 -0.13 -3.94
C VAL A 93 8.11 1.04 -3.32
N SER A 94 7.55 2.23 -3.45
CA SER A 94 8.17 3.47 -3.00
C SER A 94 7.72 3.90 -1.61
N LEU A 95 6.50 3.56 -1.23
CA LEU A 95 5.90 4.03 0.02
C LEU A 95 4.69 3.18 0.38
N ALA A 96 4.49 2.97 1.68
CA ALA A 96 3.28 2.38 2.23
C ALA A 96 2.61 3.40 3.16
N ILE A 97 1.32 3.62 2.98
CA ILE A 97 0.53 4.55 3.80
C ILE A 97 -0.65 3.78 4.41
N VAL A 98 -0.83 3.95 5.71
CA VAL A 98 -1.99 3.39 6.43
C VAL A 98 -2.69 4.50 7.21
N LEU A 99 -3.98 4.32 7.47
CA LEU A 99 -4.70 5.25 8.32
C LEU A 99 -4.17 5.15 9.75
N VAL A 100 -4.07 3.94 10.29
CA VAL A 100 -3.62 3.69 11.66
C VAL A 100 -2.43 2.74 11.67
N ASN A 101 -1.31 3.19 12.19
CA ASN A 101 -0.14 2.35 12.44
C ASN A 101 -0.14 1.96 13.93
N LYS A 102 -0.37 0.70 14.21
CA LYS A 102 -0.37 0.16 15.59
C LYS A 102 1.00 -0.28 16.07
N THR A 103 2.06 0.05 15.35
CA THR A 103 3.43 -0.34 15.66
C THR A 103 4.33 0.87 15.83
N THR A 104 5.56 0.63 16.27
CA THR A 104 6.59 1.67 16.34
C THR A 104 7.42 1.74 15.04
N ARG A 105 7.07 0.92 14.04
CA ARG A 105 7.84 0.84 12.79
C ARG A 105 7.60 2.07 11.92
N ASN A 106 8.65 2.50 11.24
CA ASN A 106 8.61 3.56 10.23
C ASN A 106 9.01 3.04 8.84
N GLU A 107 9.27 1.74 8.75
CA GLU A 107 9.52 1.06 7.48
C GLU A 107 9.14 -0.41 7.60
N ILE A 108 8.95 -1.05 6.47
CA ILE A 108 8.68 -2.48 6.38
C ILE A 108 9.28 -2.98 5.07
N ASP A 109 10.10 -4.04 5.14
CA ASP A 109 10.81 -4.61 3.99
C ASP A 109 11.54 -3.54 3.17
N ASP A 110 12.21 -2.61 3.86
CA ASP A 110 12.93 -1.48 3.29
C ASP A 110 12.04 -0.43 2.59
N VAL A 111 10.73 -0.49 2.79
CA VAL A 111 9.77 0.50 2.27
C VAL A 111 9.41 1.46 3.39
N PRO A 112 9.52 2.79 3.17
CA PRO A 112 9.03 3.76 4.14
C PRO A 112 7.55 3.55 4.44
N LEU A 113 7.20 3.62 5.72
CA LEU A 113 5.83 3.43 6.21
C LEU A 113 5.35 4.70 6.90
N ARG A 114 4.24 5.24 6.42
CA ARG A 114 3.59 6.41 7.02
C ARG A 114 2.20 6.04 7.51
N GLY A 115 1.92 6.36 8.76
CA GLY A 115 0.56 6.30 9.31
C GLY A 115 0.05 7.72 9.53
N LEU A 116 -1.24 7.95 9.28
CA LEU A 116 -1.86 9.23 9.64
C LEU A 116 -2.04 9.32 11.15
N ILE A 117 -2.29 8.19 11.78
CA ILE A 117 -2.46 8.06 13.22
C ILE A 117 -1.56 6.92 13.70
N ARG A 118 -0.85 7.14 14.80
CA ARG A 118 -0.10 6.08 15.46
C ARG A 118 -0.82 5.73 16.76
N ALA A 119 -1.18 4.46 16.93
CA ALA A 119 -1.92 3.97 18.10
C ALA A 119 -1.21 2.74 18.67
N VAL A 120 -0.14 2.98 19.42
CA VAL A 120 0.65 1.92 20.04
C VAL A 120 0.15 1.69 21.47
N ALA A 121 -0.06 0.41 21.83
CA ALA A 121 -0.44 0.05 23.19
C ALA A 121 0.68 0.40 24.16
N VAL A 122 0.29 0.95 25.32
CA VAL A 122 1.23 1.36 26.37
C VAL A 122 1.40 0.24 27.38
#